data_e5532835187194eb3f1f912c2ec6f7fe
#
_entry.id   e5532835187194eb3f1f912c2ec6f7fe
#
_cell.length_a   1.000
_cell.length_b   1.000
_cell.length_c   1.000
_cell.angle_alpha   90.00
_cell.angle_beta   90.00
_cell.angle_gamma   90.00
#
_symmetry.space_group_name_H-M   'P 1'
#
loop_
_entity.id
_entity.type
_entity.pdbx_description
1 polymer ?
#
loop_
_entity_poly.entity_id
_entity_poly.type
_entity_poly.pdbx_seq_one_letter_code
_entity_poly.pdbx_strand_id
1 'polypeptide(L)'
;MKTVQCSPLGPTNSGDTATLSPCEGRRKFRTSFTSLHEIPGPSLQIPQKEEIELGASRRPRVAVCIDTCDGPGRERLVGVYEFATCRDWNLLLVRHDDEDAIERIVEMRVDGAILYDRSERFHRRLRENGVFCVETSSRNLELDDAAIYVDDFAVGEAVAQHLAGLKLEHFAYCGLSSRPVPSSGRGFGYYSYLKKCGFAVESFIDDEGAGESSLPSLGRWLRKLPKPSGVLAFDDRMAERLLAACRWAGLRIPEDIALVGVGNDELICELMDPGLSSVRIPIREIGRLAAEAVEAHWQGKEVEPRQTLRPAELIVRASSERQLKDDPGVAAAVKLIRSRAHRPFGTDQIVEAIGIPRRTLERRFLASTGKTVHEFIIDFRLRLAKRLLRRTREPLGEVARQCGYAAPSAFIRMFAEREGCRPDAYRRNAGAFE
;
A
#
# COMPACT_ATOMS: atom_id res chain seq x y z
N MET A 1 -45.54 -10.37 -37.95
CA MET A 1 -45.47 -11.17 -39.18
C MET A 1 -44.02 -11.45 -39.53
N LYS A 2 -43.74 -12.72 -39.75
CA LYS A 2 -42.51 -13.41 -40.12
C LYS A 2 -41.53 -13.75 -39.00
N THR A 3 -41.85 -14.84 -38.34
CA THR A 3 -41.03 -15.84 -37.70
C THR A 3 -40.06 -16.46 -38.69
N VAL A 4 -38.77 -16.64 -38.30
CA VAL A 4 -37.89 -17.61 -38.94
C VAL A 4 -37.39 -18.54 -37.85
N GLN A 5 -37.88 -19.76 -37.90
CA GLN A 5 -37.35 -20.92 -37.23
C GLN A 5 -36.12 -21.42 -37.98
N CYS A 6 -35.09 -21.85 -37.26
CA CYS A 6 -34.11 -22.82 -37.73
C CYS A 6 -33.90 -23.89 -36.69
N SER A 7 -34.19 -25.10 -37.09
CA SER A 7 -34.10 -26.37 -36.37
C SER A 7 -32.66 -26.93 -36.36
N PRO A 8 -32.35 -27.93 -35.50
CA PRO A 8 -31.00 -28.38 -35.22
C PRO A 8 -30.53 -29.49 -36.17
N LEU A 9 -29.27 -29.51 -36.48
CA LEU A 9 -28.59 -30.63 -37.13
C LEU A 9 -27.85 -31.48 -36.11
N GLY A 10 -28.13 -32.75 -36.12
CA GLY A 10 -27.60 -33.78 -35.25
C GLY A 10 -26.19 -34.26 -35.65
N PRO A 11 -25.66 -35.28 -34.95
CA PRO A 11 -24.24 -35.56 -34.87
C PRO A 11 -23.73 -36.49 -35.97
N THR A 12 -22.57 -36.22 -36.53
CA THR A 12 -21.82 -37.22 -37.31
C THR A 12 -20.58 -37.69 -36.53
N ASN A 13 -20.54 -38.96 -36.39
CA ASN A 13 -19.56 -39.88 -35.86
C ASN A 13 -18.44 -40.13 -36.87
N SER A 14 -17.18 -40.09 -36.47
CA SER A 14 -16.02 -40.86 -36.95
C SER A 14 -14.79 -40.31 -36.25
N GLY A 15 -14.10 -40.88 -35.31
CA GLY A 15 -13.44 -42.17 -35.36
C GLY A 15 -12.04 -41.98 -35.99
N ASP A 16 -10.99 -41.53 -35.15
CA ASP A 16 -9.64 -41.99 -35.39
C ASP A 16 -8.78 -41.77 -34.13
N THR A 17 -8.49 -42.85 -33.49
CA THR A 17 -7.52 -43.05 -32.41
C THR A 17 -6.15 -43.09 -32.98
N ALA A 18 -5.31 -42.12 -32.66
CA ALA A 18 -3.87 -42.18 -32.84
C ALA A 18 -3.17 -42.23 -31.46
N THR A 19 -2.85 -43.47 -31.08
CA THR A 19 -1.95 -43.80 -29.98
C THR A 19 -0.53 -43.39 -30.34
N LEU A 20 0.09 -42.52 -29.59
CA LEU A 20 1.54 -42.26 -29.60
C LEU A 20 2.16 -42.94 -28.40
N SER A 21 2.99 -43.95 -28.70
CA SER A 21 3.84 -44.70 -27.77
C SER A 21 4.96 -43.82 -27.20
N PRO A 22 5.46 -44.11 -25.99
CA PRO A 22 6.57 -43.37 -25.40
C PRO A 22 7.91 -43.90 -25.94
N CYS A 23 8.77 -42.98 -26.39
CA CYS A 23 10.16 -43.29 -26.74
C CYS A 23 10.99 -43.53 -25.48
N GLU A 24 11.34 -44.76 -25.25
CA GLU A 24 12.45 -45.20 -24.40
C GLU A 24 13.81 -44.81 -25.01
N GLY A 25 14.62 -44.08 -24.24
CA GLY A 25 15.99 -43.75 -24.59
C GLY A 25 16.88 -43.60 -23.36
N ARG A 26 16.95 -44.64 -22.53
CA ARG A 26 17.99 -44.70 -21.46
C ARG A 26 19.30 -45.23 -22.07
N ARG A 27 20.27 -44.34 -22.31
CA ARG A 27 21.68 -44.73 -22.46
C ARG A 27 22.30 -44.97 -21.09
N LYS A 28 22.55 -46.23 -20.78
CA LYS A 28 23.38 -46.64 -19.65
C LYS A 28 24.86 -46.40 -20.02
N PHE A 29 25.50 -45.45 -19.36
CA PHE A 29 26.96 -45.41 -19.31
C PHE A 29 27.43 -46.39 -18.21
N ARG A 30 28.03 -47.51 -18.64
CA ARG A 30 28.78 -48.41 -17.79
C ARG A 30 30.22 -47.90 -17.75
N THR A 31 30.65 -47.34 -16.61
CA THR A 31 32.07 -47.18 -16.31
C THR A 31 32.51 -48.33 -15.41
N SER A 32 33.30 -49.20 -15.98
CA SER A 32 34.03 -50.25 -15.28
C SER A 32 35.15 -49.62 -14.45
N PHE A 33 35.06 -49.72 -13.13
CA PHE A 33 36.18 -49.45 -12.24
C PHE A 33 36.94 -50.72 -12.01
N THR A 34 38.17 -50.76 -12.55
CA THR A 34 39.20 -51.77 -12.26
C THR A 34 39.73 -51.48 -10.84
N SER A 35 39.82 -52.56 -10.08
CA SER A 35 40.43 -52.67 -8.76
C SER A 35 41.83 -52.07 -8.70
N LEU A 36 42.05 -51.11 -7.81
CA LEU A 36 43.38 -50.68 -7.37
C LEU A 36 43.58 -51.17 -5.93
N HIS A 37 44.73 -51.87 -5.78
CA HIS A 37 45.25 -52.51 -4.58
C HIS A 37 45.32 -51.52 -3.39
N GLU A 38 44.88 -52.00 -2.22
CA GLU A 38 45.07 -51.37 -0.90
C GLU A 38 46.60 -51.24 -0.60
N ILE A 39 47.05 -50.02 -0.42
CA ILE A 39 48.31 -49.66 0.24
C ILE A 39 48.01 -49.28 1.65
N PRO A 40 48.50 -49.89 2.72
CA PRO A 40 48.27 -49.46 4.09
C PRO A 40 49.10 -48.22 4.38
N GLY A 41 48.44 -47.09 4.47
CA GLY A 41 48.98 -45.83 4.95
C GLY A 41 48.82 -45.71 6.46
N PRO A 42 49.68 -44.96 7.17
CA PRO A 42 49.61 -44.83 8.61
C PRO A 42 48.32 -44.14 9.05
N SER A 43 47.70 -44.69 10.09
CA SER A 43 46.50 -44.13 10.75
C SER A 43 46.76 -42.72 11.23
N LEU A 44 46.28 -41.72 10.45
CA LEU A 44 46.15 -40.38 10.90
C LEU A 44 45.00 -40.35 11.93
N GLN A 45 45.34 -40.28 13.20
CA GLN A 45 44.42 -39.88 14.25
C GLN A 45 43.97 -38.44 13.92
N ILE A 46 42.72 -38.30 13.51
CA ILE A 46 42.05 -36.99 13.41
C ILE A 46 41.92 -36.49 14.84
N PRO A 47 42.59 -35.39 15.23
CA PRO A 47 42.35 -34.80 16.53
C PRO A 47 40.86 -34.46 16.65
N GLN A 48 40.25 -34.86 17.76
CA GLN A 48 38.92 -34.43 18.12
C GLN A 48 38.92 -32.90 18.01
N LYS A 49 37.93 -32.35 17.28
CA LYS A 49 37.69 -30.93 17.18
C LYS A 49 37.59 -30.36 18.59
N GLU A 50 38.68 -29.77 19.09
CA GLU A 50 38.58 -28.73 20.07
C GLU A 50 37.64 -27.67 19.47
N GLU A 51 36.50 -27.46 20.08
CA GLU A 51 35.65 -26.33 19.84
C GLU A 51 36.49 -25.06 20.13
N ILE A 52 37.09 -24.57 19.08
CA ILE A 52 37.60 -23.19 19.13
C ILE A 52 36.34 -22.32 19.23
N GLU A 53 35.95 -22.00 20.45
CA GLU A 53 35.09 -20.87 20.74
C GLU A 53 35.80 -19.57 20.29
N LEU A 54 35.90 -19.37 19.00
CA LEU A 54 35.96 -18.04 18.45
C LEU A 54 34.55 -17.47 18.65
N GLY A 55 34.42 -16.53 19.59
CA GLY A 55 33.21 -15.76 19.86
C GLY A 55 32.79 -14.93 18.63
N ALA A 56 32.47 -15.59 17.53
CA ALA A 56 31.77 -15.03 16.42
C ALA A 56 30.30 -14.94 16.87
N SER A 57 29.91 -13.73 17.28
CA SER A 57 28.50 -13.40 17.56
C SER A 57 27.68 -13.96 16.41
N ARG A 58 26.85 -14.99 16.71
CA ARG A 58 25.95 -15.59 15.74
C ARG A 58 25.09 -14.47 15.13
N ARG A 59 24.99 -14.42 13.80
CA ARG A 59 24.10 -13.48 13.11
C ARG A 59 22.66 -13.72 13.53
N PRO A 60 21.91 -12.68 13.95
CA PRO A 60 20.51 -12.81 14.28
C PRO A 60 19.71 -13.35 13.09
N ARG A 61 18.83 -14.31 13.35
CA ARG A 61 17.91 -14.89 12.37
C ARG A 61 16.50 -14.41 12.69
N VAL A 62 15.87 -13.70 11.77
CA VAL A 62 14.53 -13.13 11.99
C VAL A 62 13.58 -13.58 10.90
N ALA A 63 12.46 -14.17 11.31
CA ALA A 63 11.39 -14.52 10.39
C ALA A 63 10.55 -13.26 10.09
N VAL A 64 10.31 -13.00 8.81
CA VAL A 64 9.48 -11.89 8.34
C VAL A 64 8.25 -12.46 7.65
N CYS A 65 7.12 -12.47 8.37
CA CYS A 65 5.88 -13.09 7.95
C CYS A 65 4.88 -12.03 7.50
N ILE A 66 5.22 -11.31 6.45
CA ILE A 66 4.49 -10.17 5.88
C ILE A 66 4.06 -10.52 4.46
N ASP A 67 2.82 -10.19 4.09
CA ASP A 67 2.39 -10.28 2.69
C ASP A 67 3.04 -9.14 1.89
N THR A 68 3.74 -9.50 0.82
CA THR A 68 4.44 -8.54 -0.07
C THR A 68 3.75 -8.35 -1.42
N CYS A 69 2.54 -8.89 -1.58
CA CYS A 69 1.78 -8.76 -2.82
C CYS A 69 1.29 -7.31 -3.04
N ASP A 70 1.12 -6.53 -1.96
CA ASP A 70 0.71 -5.13 -2.03
C ASP A 70 1.85 -4.13 -1.70
N GLY A 71 1.62 -2.85 -1.97
CA GLY A 71 2.55 -1.77 -1.68
C GLY A 71 2.85 -1.63 -0.19
N PRO A 72 1.83 -1.57 0.67
CA PRO A 72 2.01 -1.51 2.12
C PRO A 72 2.88 -2.64 2.70
N GLY A 73 2.67 -3.87 2.26
CA GLY A 73 3.50 -5.00 2.71
C GLY A 73 4.96 -4.85 2.28
N ARG A 74 5.20 -4.44 1.03
CA ARG A 74 6.56 -4.17 0.55
C ARG A 74 7.24 -3.03 1.31
N GLU A 75 6.56 -1.92 1.57
CA GLU A 75 7.11 -0.80 2.35
C GLU A 75 7.45 -1.21 3.79
N ARG A 76 6.64 -2.07 4.42
CA ARG A 76 6.94 -2.62 5.75
C ARG A 76 8.20 -3.48 5.71
N LEU A 77 8.31 -4.36 4.70
CA LEU A 77 9.51 -5.18 4.50
C LEU A 77 10.76 -4.32 4.27
N VAL A 78 10.65 -3.22 3.51
CA VAL A 78 11.75 -2.26 3.31
C VAL A 78 12.23 -1.71 4.66
N GLY A 79 11.32 -1.30 5.55
CA GLY A 79 11.71 -0.81 6.89
C GLY A 79 12.47 -1.85 7.72
N VAL A 80 12.02 -3.11 7.69
CA VAL A 80 12.74 -4.23 8.32
C VAL A 80 14.11 -4.46 7.68
N TYR A 81 14.16 -4.50 6.35
CA TYR A 81 15.38 -4.76 5.58
C TYR A 81 16.47 -3.72 5.83
N GLU A 82 16.13 -2.45 5.82
CA GLU A 82 17.08 -1.35 6.09
C GLU A 82 17.71 -1.47 7.47
N PHE A 83 16.90 -1.76 8.47
CA PHE A 83 17.40 -1.99 9.83
C PHE A 83 18.33 -3.20 9.90
N ALA A 84 17.91 -4.31 9.30
CA ALA A 84 18.62 -5.58 9.30
C ALA A 84 19.97 -5.52 8.57
N THR A 85 20.03 -4.81 7.42
CA THR A 85 21.23 -4.73 6.58
C THR A 85 22.37 -4.03 7.30
N CYS A 86 22.10 -3.00 8.08
CA CYS A 86 23.12 -2.30 8.88
C CYS A 86 23.66 -3.15 10.05
N ARG A 87 23.04 -4.30 10.35
CA ARG A 87 23.32 -5.17 11.51
C ARG A 87 23.68 -6.59 11.16
N ASP A 88 23.84 -6.86 9.86
CA ASP A 88 24.19 -8.17 9.33
C ASP A 88 23.23 -9.31 9.76
N TRP A 89 21.92 -9.02 9.76
CA TRP A 89 20.89 -10.00 10.07
C TRP A 89 20.65 -10.99 8.93
N ASN A 90 20.23 -12.19 9.27
CA ASN A 90 19.70 -13.16 8.34
C ASN A 90 18.18 -13.17 8.38
N LEU A 91 17.54 -12.65 7.32
CA LEU A 91 16.08 -12.57 7.23
C LEU A 91 15.51 -13.81 6.52
N LEU A 92 14.56 -14.46 7.17
CA LEU A 92 13.73 -15.52 6.57
C LEU A 92 12.39 -14.93 6.14
N LEU A 93 12.23 -14.65 4.86
CA LEU A 93 10.93 -14.20 4.33
C LEU A 93 9.96 -15.38 4.22
N VAL A 94 8.81 -15.25 4.88
CA VAL A 94 7.76 -16.26 4.95
C VAL A 94 6.51 -15.75 4.22
N ARG A 95 6.10 -16.49 3.20
CA ARG A 95 4.92 -16.14 2.40
C ARG A 95 3.62 -16.44 3.16
N HIS A 96 2.55 -15.73 2.77
CA HIS A 96 1.25 -15.87 3.45
C HIS A 96 0.62 -17.27 3.26
N ASP A 97 0.85 -17.88 2.11
CA ASP A 97 0.33 -19.19 1.69
C ASP A 97 1.21 -20.39 2.08
N ASP A 98 2.22 -20.17 2.92
CA ASP A 98 3.17 -21.19 3.31
C ASP A 98 2.67 -21.94 4.56
N GLU A 99 2.12 -23.12 4.35
CA GLU A 99 1.56 -23.97 5.41
C GLU A 99 2.64 -24.56 6.34
N ASP A 100 3.84 -24.82 5.79
CA ASP A 100 4.98 -25.39 6.52
C ASP A 100 5.89 -24.31 7.14
N ALA A 101 5.44 -23.06 7.12
CA ALA A 101 6.26 -21.95 7.58
C ALA A 101 6.63 -22.05 9.06
N ILE A 102 5.70 -22.51 9.90
CA ILE A 102 5.92 -22.61 11.34
C ILE A 102 7.03 -23.61 11.64
N GLU A 103 6.97 -24.79 11.05
CA GLU A 103 7.95 -25.83 11.21
C GLU A 103 9.34 -25.35 10.81
N ARG A 104 9.46 -24.67 9.66
CA ARG A 104 10.74 -24.10 9.21
C ARG A 104 11.26 -22.99 10.13
N ILE A 105 10.40 -22.12 10.63
CA ILE A 105 10.79 -21.06 11.59
C ILE A 105 11.38 -21.71 12.85
N VAL A 106 10.72 -22.74 13.37
CA VAL A 106 11.14 -23.45 14.57
C VAL A 106 12.44 -24.21 14.34
N GLU A 107 12.57 -24.94 13.23
CA GLU A 107 13.78 -25.69 12.85
C GLU A 107 15.00 -24.76 12.67
N MET A 108 14.79 -23.59 12.09
CA MET A 108 15.85 -22.60 11.89
C MET A 108 16.26 -21.89 13.17
N ARG A 109 15.55 -22.10 14.29
CA ARG A 109 15.81 -21.46 15.59
C ARG A 109 16.00 -19.95 15.42
N VAL A 110 14.95 -19.29 14.93
CA VAL A 110 14.96 -17.83 14.75
C VAL A 110 15.00 -17.11 16.10
N ASP A 111 15.61 -15.94 16.15
CA ASP A 111 15.73 -15.10 17.34
C ASP A 111 14.47 -14.24 17.57
N GLY A 112 13.60 -14.15 16.56
CA GLY A 112 12.31 -13.48 16.61
C GLY A 112 11.56 -13.54 15.30
N ALA A 113 10.29 -13.14 15.34
CA ALA A 113 9.41 -13.08 14.17
C ALA A 113 8.68 -11.74 14.09
N ILE A 114 8.65 -11.13 12.90
CA ILE A 114 7.88 -9.93 12.60
C ILE A 114 6.68 -10.36 11.76
N LEU A 115 5.47 -10.09 12.29
CA LEU A 115 4.23 -10.60 11.77
C LEU A 115 3.34 -9.47 11.25
N TYR A 116 2.55 -9.77 10.23
CA TYR A 116 1.47 -8.91 9.77
C TYR A 116 0.26 -9.75 9.38
N ASP A 117 -0.85 -9.52 10.09
CA ASP A 117 -2.18 -10.09 9.79
C ASP A 117 -2.21 -11.62 9.64
N ARG A 118 -1.44 -12.33 10.47
CA ARG A 118 -1.46 -13.79 10.53
C ARG A 118 -2.63 -14.29 11.36
N SER A 119 -2.99 -15.56 11.16
CA SER A 119 -4.06 -16.19 11.94
C SER A 119 -3.66 -16.33 13.41
N GLU A 120 -4.64 -16.32 14.32
CA GLU A 120 -4.44 -16.56 15.75
C GLU A 120 -3.68 -17.85 16.02
N ARG A 121 -3.97 -18.93 15.24
CA ARG A 121 -3.26 -20.20 15.33
C ARG A 121 -1.77 -20.05 15.04
N PHE A 122 -1.40 -19.22 14.05
CA PHE A 122 0.00 -18.98 13.66
C PHE A 122 0.77 -18.32 14.82
N HIS A 123 0.22 -17.26 15.39
CA HIS A 123 0.80 -16.55 16.54
C HIS A 123 1.01 -17.50 17.74
N ARG A 124 -0.05 -18.24 18.11
CA ARG A 124 0.00 -19.18 19.24
C ARG A 124 1.08 -20.24 19.06
N ARG A 125 1.16 -20.86 17.87
CA ARG A 125 2.16 -21.89 17.57
C ARG A 125 3.60 -21.37 17.64
N LEU A 126 3.89 -20.16 17.18
CA LEU A 126 5.22 -19.57 17.31
C LEU A 126 5.59 -19.33 18.79
N ARG A 127 4.68 -18.78 19.56
CA ARG A 127 4.91 -18.52 20.99
C ARG A 127 5.07 -19.81 21.81
N GLU A 128 4.27 -20.84 21.54
CA GLU A 128 4.42 -22.17 22.16
C GLU A 128 5.82 -22.77 21.91
N ASN A 129 6.48 -22.38 20.82
CA ASN A 129 7.85 -22.78 20.51
C ASN A 129 8.91 -21.75 20.97
N GLY A 130 8.54 -20.76 21.79
CA GLY A 130 9.46 -19.80 22.38
C GLY A 130 9.99 -18.73 21.42
N VAL A 131 9.32 -18.51 20.27
CA VAL A 131 9.69 -17.45 19.33
C VAL A 131 9.10 -16.13 19.80
N PHE A 132 9.94 -15.12 19.99
CA PHE A 132 9.50 -13.75 20.28
C PHE A 132 8.79 -13.14 19.07
N CYS A 133 7.54 -12.72 19.23
CA CYS A 133 6.70 -12.23 18.13
C CYS A 133 6.40 -10.75 18.26
N VAL A 134 6.59 -10.01 17.17
CA VAL A 134 6.23 -8.60 17.02
C VAL A 134 5.17 -8.46 15.93
N GLU A 135 3.94 -8.10 16.30
CA GLU A 135 2.85 -7.81 15.36
C GLU A 135 2.94 -6.39 14.83
N THR A 136 2.65 -6.21 13.55
CA THR A 136 2.69 -4.90 12.87
C THR A 136 1.31 -4.42 12.38
N SER A 137 0.25 -4.99 12.95
CA SER A 137 -1.14 -4.56 12.76
C SER A 137 -1.84 -4.31 14.10
N SER A 138 -3.01 -3.70 14.07
CA SER A 138 -3.87 -3.53 15.25
C SER A 138 -4.70 -4.78 15.57
N ARG A 139 -4.37 -5.92 14.97
CA ARG A 139 -5.05 -7.20 15.15
C ARG A 139 -4.33 -8.06 16.19
N ASN A 140 -5.10 -8.90 16.89
CA ASN A 140 -4.54 -9.93 17.77
C ASN A 140 -3.56 -9.40 18.84
N LEU A 141 -3.73 -8.17 19.28
CA LEU A 141 -2.78 -7.49 20.17
C LEU A 141 -2.49 -8.26 21.47
N GLU A 142 -3.41 -9.10 21.90
CA GLU A 142 -3.28 -9.93 23.12
C GLU A 142 -2.36 -11.15 22.90
N LEU A 143 -2.07 -11.50 21.64
CA LEU A 143 -1.36 -12.74 21.30
C LEU A 143 0.15 -12.57 21.17
N ASP A 144 0.65 -11.35 21.03
CA ASP A 144 2.03 -11.07 20.74
C ASP A 144 2.80 -10.46 21.91
N ASP A 145 4.12 -10.67 21.91
CA ASP A 145 5.01 -10.13 22.92
C ASP A 145 5.13 -8.62 22.80
N ALA A 146 5.14 -8.13 21.54
CA ALA A 146 5.09 -6.72 21.24
C ALA A 146 4.21 -6.45 20.01
N ALA A 147 3.66 -5.24 19.90
CA ALA A 147 2.92 -4.80 18.73
C ALA A 147 3.20 -3.32 18.40
N ILE A 148 3.43 -3.04 17.10
CA ILE A 148 3.72 -1.71 16.60
C ILE A 148 2.80 -1.45 15.41
N TYR A 149 1.88 -0.50 15.55
CA TYR A 149 0.81 -0.28 14.58
C TYR A 149 0.39 1.18 14.49
N VAL A 150 -0.40 1.49 13.47
CA VAL A 150 -0.96 2.84 13.30
C VAL A 150 -2.18 3.04 14.21
N ASP A 151 -2.39 4.26 14.69
CA ASP A 151 -3.63 4.67 15.34
C ASP A 151 -4.77 4.68 14.32
N ASP A 152 -5.41 3.54 14.16
CA ASP A 152 -6.53 3.37 13.22
C ASP A 152 -7.73 4.25 13.59
N PHE A 153 -7.93 4.58 14.88
CA PHE A 153 -8.98 5.51 15.30
C PHE A 153 -8.71 6.91 14.73
N ALA A 154 -7.49 7.41 14.89
CA ALA A 154 -7.08 8.70 14.34
C ALA A 154 -7.14 8.73 12.79
N VAL A 155 -6.86 7.60 12.12
CA VAL A 155 -7.05 7.47 10.66
C VAL A 155 -8.52 7.72 10.30
N GLY A 156 -9.45 7.03 10.96
CA GLY A 156 -10.89 7.18 10.70
C GLY A 156 -11.40 8.59 10.98
N GLU A 157 -10.97 9.17 12.11
CA GLU A 157 -11.31 10.53 12.50
C GLU A 157 -10.84 11.57 11.47
N ALA A 158 -9.61 11.45 10.96
CA ALA A 158 -9.06 12.36 9.95
C ALA A 158 -9.86 12.30 8.64
N VAL A 159 -10.30 11.13 8.20
CA VAL A 159 -11.15 10.99 7.01
C VAL A 159 -12.54 11.59 7.26
N ALA A 160 -13.11 11.34 8.44
CA ALA A 160 -14.41 11.90 8.81
C ALA A 160 -14.40 13.43 8.80
N GLN A 161 -13.36 14.05 9.39
CA GLN A 161 -13.15 15.51 9.37
C GLN A 161 -13.06 16.05 7.94
N HIS A 162 -12.28 15.38 7.08
CA HIS A 162 -12.14 15.78 5.69
C HIS A 162 -13.49 15.73 4.94
N LEU A 163 -14.20 14.60 5.01
CA LEU A 163 -15.45 14.40 4.27
C LEU A 163 -16.58 15.30 4.82
N ALA A 164 -16.67 15.50 6.13
CA ALA A 164 -17.61 16.45 6.74
C ALA A 164 -17.33 17.90 6.28
N GLY A 165 -16.05 18.26 6.15
CA GLY A 165 -15.63 19.57 5.61
C GLY A 165 -16.06 19.83 4.16
N LEU A 166 -16.42 18.76 3.39
CA LEU A 166 -16.98 18.89 2.03
C LEU A 166 -18.48 19.22 2.00
N LYS A 167 -19.09 19.53 3.15
CA LYS A 167 -20.54 19.82 3.29
C LYS A 167 -21.42 18.70 2.76
N LEU A 168 -21.00 17.46 3.00
CA LEU A 168 -21.78 16.26 2.74
C LEU A 168 -22.72 16.00 3.91
N GLU A 169 -23.88 15.43 3.64
CA GLU A 169 -24.89 15.06 4.64
C GLU A 169 -25.00 13.54 4.85
N HIS A 170 -24.44 12.76 3.93
CA HIS A 170 -24.52 11.31 3.94
C HIS A 170 -23.13 10.69 3.93
N PHE A 171 -22.94 9.71 4.80
CA PHE A 171 -21.64 9.08 5.00
C PHE A 171 -21.78 7.57 5.05
N ALA A 172 -20.77 6.87 4.52
CA ALA A 172 -20.73 5.43 4.56
C ALA A 172 -19.30 4.91 4.78
N TYR A 173 -19.21 3.69 5.29
CA TYR A 173 -17.99 2.96 5.48
C TYR A 173 -18.07 1.61 4.78
N CYS A 174 -17.03 1.25 4.03
CA CYS A 174 -16.88 -0.07 3.46
C CYS A 174 -15.71 -0.80 4.13
N GLY A 175 -16.05 -1.80 4.95
CA GLY A 175 -15.10 -2.63 5.70
C GLY A 175 -14.92 -4.00 5.09
N LEU A 176 -14.06 -4.83 5.74
CA LEU A 176 -13.78 -6.21 5.38
C LEU A 176 -14.45 -7.16 6.38
N SER A 177 -14.83 -8.37 5.94
CA SER A 177 -15.43 -9.40 6.79
C SER A 177 -14.47 -9.88 7.87
N SER A 178 -13.19 -9.93 7.59
CA SER A 178 -12.14 -10.23 8.58
C SER A 178 -11.96 -9.13 9.64
N ARG A 179 -12.54 -7.95 9.42
CA ARG A 179 -12.44 -6.78 10.32
C ARG A 179 -13.81 -6.13 10.50
N PRO A 180 -14.72 -6.78 11.26
CA PRO A 180 -16.09 -6.30 11.43
C PRO A 180 -16.14 -4.94 12.14
N VAL A 181 -17.06 -4.09 11.68
CA VAL A 181 -17.34 -2.75 12.23
C VAL A 181 -18.27 -2.89 13.43
N PRO A 182 -18.24 -2.02 14.42
CA PRO A 182 -17.43 -0.82 14.65
C PRO A 182 -16.83 -0.76 16.07
N SER A 183 -16.35 -1.84 16.64
CA SER A 183 -15.89 -1.84 18.04
C SER A 183 -14.50 -1.26 18.22
N SER A 184 -13.71 -1.16 17.15
CA SER A 184 -12.34 -0.62 17.20
C SER A 184 -11.85 -0.22 15.81
N GLY A 185 -10.71 0.47 15.76
CA GLY A 185 -10.03 0.79 14.52
C GLY A 185 -10.62 1.96 13.72
N ARG A 186 -10.27 2.03 12.43
CA ARG A 186 -10.56 3.18 11.55
C ARG A 186 -12.05 3.40 11.30
N GLY A 187 -12.83 2.34 11.18
CA GLY A 187 -14.29 2.45 11.07
C GLY A 187 -14.91 3.09 12.31
N PHE A 188 -14.44 2.72 13.50
CA PHE A 188 -14.92 3.28 14.76
C PHE A 188 -14.56 4.76 14.93
N GLY A 189 -13.33 5.17 14.56
CA GLY A 189 -12.93 6.58 14.55
C GLY A 189 -13.80 7.42 13.60
N TYR A 190 -14.02 6.91 12.38
CA TYR A 190 -14.89 7.53 11.38
C TYR A 190 -16.32 7.69 11.88
N TYR A 191 -16.91 6.62 12.39
CA TYR A 191 -18.26 6.61 12.93
C TYR A 191 -18.42 7.55 14.13
N SER A 192 -17.48 7.49 15.08
CA SER A 192 -17.53 8.28 16.32
C SER A 192 -17.50 9.79 16.06
N TYR A 193 -16.64 10.23 15.14
CA TYR A 193 -16.57 11.65 14.76
C TYR A 193 -17.87 12.11 14.09
N LEU A 194 -18.36 11.39 13.09
CA LEU A 194 -19.57 11.77 12.35
C LEU A 194 -20.81 11.77 13.25
N LYS A 195 -20.91 10.79 14.16
CA LYS A 195 -21.99 10.75 15.16
C LYS A 195 -21.97 11.96 16.08
N LYS A 196 -20.79 12.40 16.53
CA LYS A 196 -20.66 13.66 17.30
C LYS A 196 -21.13 14.89 16.51
N CYS A 197 -20.97 14.87 15.18
CA CYS A 197 -21.46 15.91 14.27
C CYS A 197 -22.96 15.77 13.93
N GLY A 198 -23.67 14.77 14.46
CA GLY A 198 -25.10 14.53 14.21
C GLY A 198 -25.40 13.71 12.95
N PHE A 199 -24.41 13.12 12.30
CA PHE A 199 -24.58 12.33 11.09
C PHE A 199 -24.71 10.83 11.37
N ALA A 200 -25.55 10.15 10.59
CA ALA A 200 -25.61 8.70 10.53
C ALA A 200 -24.57 8.18 9.51
N VAL A 201 -24.05 6.98 9.75
CA VAL A 201 -23.11 6.31 8.86
C VAL A 201 -23.67 4.95 8.44
N GLU A 202 -23.87 4.78 7.14
CA GLU A 202 -24.18 3.49 6.53
C GLU A 202 -22.93 2.64 6.46
N SER A 203 -23.08 1.31 6.56
CA SER A 203 -21.92 0.40 6.43
C SER A 203 -22.18 -0.76 5.49
N PHE A 204 -21.14 -1.18 4.81
CA PHE A 204 -21.11 -2.40 4.02
C PHE A 204 -19.87 -3.20 4.43
N ILE A 205 -20.06 -4.48 4.68
CA ILE A 205 -18.96 -5.39 4.95
C ILE A 205 -18.80 -6.27 3.72
N ASP A 206 -17.63 -6.14 3.09
CA ASP A 206 -17.31 -6.91 1.90
C ASP A 206 -16.64 -8.22 2.28
N ASP A 207 -16.96 -9.28 1.54
CA ASP A 207 -16.30 -10.58 1.69
C ASP A 207 -15.04 -10.63 0.85
N GLU A 208 -13.88 -10.69 1.52
CA GLU A 208 -12.56 -10.72 0.87
C GLU A 208 -12.40 -11.91 -0.09
N GLY A 209 -13.11 -13.01 0.14
CA GLY A 209 -13.09 -14.20 -0.71
C GLY A 209 -13.93 -14.09 -1.99
N ALA A 210 -14.81 -13.09 -2.08
CA ALA A 210 -15.78 -13.00 -3.18
C ALA A 210 -15.19 -12.49 -4.52
N GLY A 211 -13.99 -11.94 -4.53
CA GLY A 211 -13.31 -11.44 -5.75
C GLY A 211 -14.20 -10.48 -6.56
N GLU A 212 -14.15 -10.58 -7.90
CA GLU A 212 -14.97 -9.75 -8.81
C GLU A 212 -16.46 -10.03 -8.70
N SER A 213 -16.87 -11.19 -8.17
CA SER A 213 -18.29 -11.56 -8.01
C SER A 213 -19.04 -10.63 -7.05
N SER A 214 -18.34 -9.88 -6.19
CA SER A 214 -18.93 -8.91 -5.26
C SER A 214 -19.21 -7.53 -5.88
N LEU A 215 -18.68 -7.20 -7.08
CA LEU A 215 -18.88 -5.88 -7.72
C LEU A 215 -20.37 -5.51 -7.89
N PRO A 216 -21.26 -6.42 -8.37
CA PRO A 216 -22.69 -6.11 -8.45
C PRO A 216 -23.32 -5.80 -7.09
N SER A 217 -22.89 -6.46 -6.02
CA SER A 217 -23.39 -6.25 -4.66
C SER A 217 -22.95 -4.89 -4.12
N LEU A 218 -21.68 -4.55 -4.25
CA LEU A 218 -21.12 -3.24 -3.95
C LEU A 218 -21.82 -2.14 -4.75
N GLY A 219 -22.01 -2.34 -6.06
CA GLY A 219 -22.66 -1.37 -6.92
C GLY A 219 -24.15 -1.15 -6.56
N ARG A 220 -24.88 -2.20 -6.19
CA ARG A 220 -26.27 -2.08 -5.70
C ARG A 220 -26.34 -1.34 -4.37
N TRP A 221 -25.42 -1.62 -3.45
CA TRP A 221 -25.32 -0.89 -2.19
C TRP A 221 -25.01 0.59 -2.42
N LEU A 222 -24.00 0.89 -3.22
CA LEU A 222 -23.63 2.27 -3.56
C LEU A 222 -24.81 3.05 -4.20
N ARG A 223 -25.63 2.42 -5.05
CA ARG A 223 -26.82 3.07 -5.63
C ARG A 223 -27.88 3.43 -4.59
N LYS A 224 -28.01 2.65 -3.52
CA LYS A 224 -29.00 2.90 -2.44
C LYS A 224 -28.59 4.07 -1.53
N LEU A 225 -27.31 4.35 -1.41
CA LEU A 225 -26.86 5.50 -0.62
C LEU A 225 -27.48 6.78 -1.17
N PRO A 226 -27.94 7.73 -0.34
CA PRO A 226 -28.33 9.06 -0.80
C PRO A 226 -27.13 9.75 -1.50
N LYS A 227 -27.43 10.68 -2.40
CA LYS A 227 -26.38 11.38 -3.15
C LYS A 227 -26.43 12.89 -2.83
N PRO A 228 -25.28 13.45 -2.59
CA PRO A 228 -23.91 12.93 -2.58
C PRO A 228 -23.54 12.28 -1.25
N SER A 229 -22.75 11.23 -1.26
CA SER A 229 -22.22 10.58 -0.05
C SER A 229 -20.69 10.58 0.01
N GLY A 230 -20.16 10.72 1.24
CA GLY A 230 -18.75 10.51 1.56
C GLY A 230 -18.51 9.06 2.01
N VAL A 231 -17.55 8.38 1.38
CA VAL A 231 -17.27 6.97 1.67
C VAL A 231 -15.82 6.79 2.08
N LEU A 232 -15.60 6.21 3.26
CA LEU A 232 -14.32 5.66 3.68
C LEU A 232 -14.24 4.20 3.29
N ALA A 233 -13.26 3.85 2.46
CA ALA A 233 -12.86 2.48 2.21
C ALA A 233 -11.88 2.00 3.29
N PHE A 234 -11.94 0.71 3.64
CA PHE A 234 -11.02 0.12 4.62
C PHE A 234 -9.55 0.38 4.28
N ASP A 235 -9.18 0.19 3.01
CA ASP A 235 -7.85 0.46 2.47
C ASP A 235 -7.92 0.88 0.99
N ASP A 236 -6.78 1.08 0.33
CA ASP A 236 -6.71 1.49 -1.06
C ASP A 236 -7.19 0.38 -2.02
N ARG A 237 -7.02 -0.91 -1.67
CA ARG A 237 -7.55 -2.06 -2.45
C ARG A 237 -9.07 -2.08 -2.42
N MET A 238 -9.66 -1.86 -1.25
CA MET A 238 -11.12 -1.71 -1.13
C MET A 238 -11.61 -0.48 -1.89
N ALA A 239 -10.88 0.62 -1.86
CA ALA A 239 -11.22 1.82 -2.64
C ALA A 239 -11.19 1.55 -4.15
N GLU A 240 -10.23 0.77 -4.65
CA GLU A 240 -10.18 0.32 -6.05
C GLU A 240 -11.43 -0.48 -6.43
N ARG A 241 -11.85 -1.43 -5.59
CA ARG A 241 -13.09 -2.20 -5.79
C ARG A 241 -14.33 -1.33 -5.78
N LEU A 242 -14.42 -0.35 -4.85
CA LEU A 242 -15.52 0.62 -4.81
C LEU A 242 -15.54 1.51 -6.06
N LEU A 243 -14.38 1.91 -6.57
CA LEU A 243 -14.27 2.67 -7.80
C LEU A 243 -14.78 1.85 -9.02
N ALA A 244 -14.39 0.59 -9.10
CA ALA A 244 -14.92 -0.33 -10.12
C ALA A 244 -16.44 -0.52 -9.98
N ALA A 245 -16.95 -0.67 -8.74
CA ALA A 245 -18.37 -0.80 -8.46
C ALA A 245 -19.16 0.49 -8.80
N CYS A 246 -18.58 1.68 -8.57
CA CYS A 246 -19.18 2.95 -9.01
C CYS A 246 -19.30 3.01 -10.53
N ARG A 247 -18.25 2.62 -11.28
CA ARG A 247 -18.30 2.55 -12.75
C ARG A 247 -19.39 1.58 -13.22
N TRP A 248 -19.46 0.38 -12.64
CA TRP A 248 -20.50 -0.60 -12.94
C TRP A 248 -21.90 -0.05 -12.63
N ALA A 249 -22.06 0.70 -11.55
CA ALA A 249 -23.32 1.29 -11.12
C ALA A 249 -23.69 2.58 -11.89
N GLY A 250 -22.82 3.12 -12.74
CA GLY A 250 -23.01 4.39 -13.43
C GLY A 250 -22.94 5.62 -12.50
N LEU A 251 -22.25 5.49 -11.36
CA LEU A 251 -22.03 6.56 -10.39
C LEU A 251 -20.75 7.33 -10.66
N ARG A 252 -20.79 8.62 -10.43
CA ARG A 252 -19.66 9.52 -10.66
C ARG A 252 -18.90 9.75 -9.37
N ILE A 253 -17.58 9.77 -9.47
CA ILE A 253 -16.67 10.14 -8.38
C ILE A 253 -15.97 11.43 -8.80
N PRO A 254 -15.95 12.44 -7.95
CA PRO A 254 -16.47 12.55 -6.57
C PRO A 254 -17.91 13.04 -6.44
N GLU A 255 -18.66 13.22 -7.52
CA GLU A 255 -19.93 13.93 -7.51
C GLU A 255 -21.04 13.20 -6.73
N ASP A 256 -21.21 11.93 -7.06
CA ASP A 256 -22.21 11.09 -6.41
C ASP A 256 -21.61 10.43 -5.17
N ILE A 257 -20.32 10.03 -5.26
CA ILE A 257 -19.57 9.39 -4.18
C ILE A 257 -18.19 10.05 -4.04
N ALA A 258 -17.95 10.75 -2.92
CA ALA A 258 -16.62 11.20 -2.53
C ALA A 258 -15.90 10.04 -1.81
N LEU A 259 -14.82 9.51 -2.39
CA LEU A 259 -14.16 8.28 -1.94
C LEU A 259 -12.78 8.57 -1.36
N VAL A 260 -12.49 7.97 -0.19
CA VAL A 260 -11.18 8.03 0.47
C VAL A 260 -10.73 6.63 0.85
N GLY A 261 -9.49 6.27 0.52
CA GLY A 261 -8.79 5.05 0.92
C GLY A 261 -7.84 5.27 2.11
N VAL A 262 -7.09 4.22 2.46
CA VAL A 262 -6.07 4.24 3.51
C VAL A 262 -4.88 3.38 3.08
N GLY A 263 -3.66 3.87 3.34
CA GLY A 263 -2.39 3.23 2.98
C GLY A 263 -1.52 4.17 2.16
N ASN A 264 -2.14 4.86 1.22
CA ASN A 264 -1.52 5.71 0.23
C ASN A 264 -0.40 4.99 -0.55
N ASP A 265 -0.73 3.83 -1.15
CA ASP A 265 0.10 3.29 -2.23
C ASP A 265 0.09 4.33 -3.37
N GLU A 266 1.16 5.14 -3.43
CA GLU A 266 1.21 6.31 -4.33
C GLU A 266 1.00 5.90 -5.80
N LEU A 267 1.56 4.73 -6.21
CA LEU A 267 1.44 4.26 -7.58
C LEU A 267 -0.02 3.93 -7.90
N ILE A 268 -0.66 3.16 -7.05
CA ILE A 268 -2.05 2.72 -7.23
C ILE A 268 -2.99 3.93 -7.15
N CYS A 269 -2.84 4.76 -6.11
CA CYS A 269 -3.70 5.94 -5.91
C CYS A 269 -3.63 6.94 -7.07
N GLU A 270 -2.49 7.07 -7.76
CA GLU A 270 -2.34 7.96 -8.89
C GLU A 270 -2.76 7.35 -10.23
N LEU A 271 -2.65 6.03 -10.40
CA LEU A 271 -3.11 5.32 -11.59
C LEU A 271 -4.64 5.19 -11.66
N MET A 272 -5.31 5.26 -10.51
CA MET A 272 -6.78 5.26 -10.48
C MET A 272 -7.35 6.49 -11.21
N ASP A 273 -8.48 6.32 -11.88
CA ASP A 273 -9.23 7.39 -12.51
C ASP A 273 -10.67 7.42 -11.96
N PRO A 274 -11.03 8.46 -11.18
CA PRO A 274 -10.18 9.57 -10.73
C PRO A 274 -9.14 9.16 -9.70
N GLY A 275 -8.00 9.87 -9.62
CA GLY A 275 -6.94 9.61 -8.65
C GLY A 275 -7.47 9.56 -7.22
N LEU A 276 -7.08 8.54 -6.45
CA LEU A 276 -7.61 8.23 -5.13
C LEU A 276 -7.02 9.10 -4.03
N SER A 277 -7.87 9.79 -3.28
CA SER A 277 -7.52 10.38 -1.98
C SER A 277 -7.30 9.28 -0.96
N SER A 278 -6.22 9.34 -0.20
CA SER A 278 -5.89 8.27 0.75
C SER A 278 -5.10 8.81 1.94
N VAL A 279 -5.29 8.21 3.11
CA VAL A 279 -4.50 8.51 4.31
C VAL A 279 -3.16 7.80 4.22
N ARG A 280 -2.07 8.56 4.29
CA ARG A 280 -0.72 8.00 4.41
C ARG A 280 -0.50 7.52 5.83
N ILE A 281 -0.09 6.26 5.96
CA ILE A 281 0.32 5.67 7.23
C ILE A 281 1.84 5.38 7.20
N PRO A 282 2.54 5.47 8.36
CA PRO A 282 4.00 5.35 8.42
C PRO A 282 4.45 3.88 8.41
N ILE A 283 4.12 3.14 7.34
CA ILE A 283 4.29 1.68 7.26
C ILE A 283 5.75 1.26 7.33
N ARG A 284 6.65 2.00 6.64
CA ARG A 284 8.10 1.74 6.65
C ARG A 284 8.68 1.91 8.06
N GLU A 285 8.24 2.94 8.77
CA GLU A 285 8.63 3.18 10.15
C GLU A 285 8.13 2.08 11.10
N ILE A 286 6.92 1.58 10.89
CA ILE A 286 6.39 0.41 11.62
C ILE A 286 7.32 -0.79 11.43
N GLY A 287 7.73 -1.09 10.20
CA GLY A 287 8.66 -2.18 9.90
C GLY A 287 10.02 -2.01 10.60
N ARG A 288 10.58 -0.79 10.57
CA ARG A 288 11.83 -0.45 11.24
C ARG A 288 11.75 -0.64 12.75
N LEU A 289 10.72 -0.11 13.38
CA LEU A 289 10.50 -0.23 14.84
C LEU A 289 10.25 -1.69 15.26
N ALA A 290 9.58 -2.48 14.41
CA ALA A 290 9.40 -3.91 14.67
C ALA A 290 10.74 -4.65 14.68
N ALA A 291 11.65 -4.31 13.79
CA ALA A 291 13.00 -4.87 13.82
C ALA A 291 13.80 -4.38 15.05
N GLU A 292 13.66 -3.12 15.46
CA GLU A 292 14.26 -2.63 16.72
C GLU A 292 13.76 -3.39 17.94
N ALA A 293 12.46 -3.71 18.00
CA ALA A 293 11.89 -4.48 19.11
C ALA A 293 12.47 -5.89 19.18
N VAL A 294 12.64 -6.57 18.03
CA VAL A 294 13.31 -7.88 17.97
C VAL A 294 14.76 -7.78 18.44
N GLU A 295 15.50 -6.75 18.02
CA GLU A 295 16.89 -6.54 18.45
C GLU A 295 16.99 -6.28 19.95
N ALA A 296 16.10 -5.44 20.50
CA ALA A 296 16.06 -5.13 21.91
C ALA A 296 15.83 -6.41 22.74
N HIS A 297 14.86 -7.24 22.35
CA HIS A 297 14.60 -8.53 22.98
C HIS A 297 15.82 -9.45 22.92
N TRP A 298 16.43 -9.61 21.74
CA TRP A 298 17.61 -10.45 21.55
C TRP A 298 18.80 -9.99 22.40
N GLN A 299 18.93 -8.67 22.63
CA GLN A 299 19.94 -8.08 23.52
C GLN A 299 19.57 -8.16 25.02
N GLY A 300 18.44 -8.76 25.37
CA GLY A 300 17.94 -8.83 26.74
C GLY A 300 17.46 -7.50 27.31
N LYS A 301 17.14 -6.53 26.45
CA LYS A 301 16.56 -5.24 26.82
C LYS A 301 15.05 -5.34 26.97
N GLU A 302 14.49 -4.44 27.76
CA GLU A 302 13.03 -4.31 27.87
C GLU A 302 12.44 -3.81 26.56
N VAL A 303 11.34 -4.44 26.12
CA VAL A 303 10.59 -4.07 24.90
C VAL A 303 9.24 -3.50 25.31
N GLU A 304 8.90 -2.33 24.77
CA GLU A 304 7.56 -1.76 24.98
C GLU A 304 6.50 -2.67 24.32
N PRO A 305 5.53 -3.19 25.10
CA PRO A 305 4.58 -4.17 24.57
C PRO A 305 3.67 -3.62 23.48
N ARG A 306 3.37 -2.30 23.50
CA ARG A 306 2.43 -1.68 22.55
C ARG A 306 2.89 -0.29 22.17
N GLN A 307 3.22 -0.11 20.90
CA GLN A 307 3.61 1.19 20.34
C GLN A 307 2.66 1.60 19.23
N THR A 308 2.04 2.76 19.35
CA THR A 308 1.06 3.27 18.40
C THR A 308 1.60 4.50 17.67
N LEU A 309 1.62 4.47 16.35
CA LEU A 309 2.04 5.58 15.52
C LEU A 309 0.81 6.35 14.97
N ARG A 310 0.90 7.68 14.97
CA ARG A 310 -0.14 8.49 14.32
C ARG A 310 -0.05 8.39 12.79
N PRO A 311 -1.20 8.50 12.07
CA PRO A 311 -1.16 8.64 10.61
C PRO A 311 -0.39 9.91 10.23
N ALA A 312 0.31 9.88 9.09
CA ALA A 312 1.12 11.00 8.65
C ALA A 312 0.26 12.16 8.13
N GLU A 313 -0.53 11.91 7.09
CA GLU A 313 -1.38 12.93 6.46
C GLU A 313 -2.45 12.30 5.55
N LEU A 314 -3.52 13.03 5.29
CA LEU A 314 -4.48 12.72 4.23
C LEU A 314 -4.03 13.39 2.92
N ILE A 315 -3.72 12.58 1.91
CA ILE A 315 -3.39 13.05 0.57
C ILE A 315 -4.68 13.19 -0.23
N VAL A 316 -5.15 14.41 -0.41
CA VAL A 316 -6.36 14.69 -1.17
C VAL A 316 -6.05 14.64 -2.67
N ARG A 317 -6.85 13.85 -3.41
CA ARG A 317 -6.85 13.72 -4.86
C ARG A 317 -8.27 13.86 -5.42
N ALA A 318 -8.44 13.57 -6.70
CA ALA A 318 -9.70 13.79 -7.41
C ALA A 318 -10.89 13.02 -6.85
N SER A 319 -10.69 11.88 -6.20
CA SER A 319 -11.80 11.04 -5.71
C SER A 319 -12.60 11.64 -4.56
N SER A 320 -12.04 12.64 -3.84
CA SER A 320 -12.78 13.38 -2.80
C SER A 320 -12.67 14.90 -2.96
N GLU A 321 -12.08 15.40 -4.05
CA GLU A 321 -11.95 16.84 -4.31
C GLU A 321 -13.21 17.38 -4.98
N ARG A 322 -14.25 17.57 -4.18
CA ARG A 322 -15.61 17.88 -4.65
C ARG A 322 -15.89 19.34 -4.95
N GLN A 323 -15.14 20.26 -4.37
CA GLN A 323 -15.40 21.71 -4.42
C GLN A 323 -15.30 22.34 -5.81
N LEU A 324 -14.93 21.57 -6.86
CA LEU A 324 -14.63 22.10 -8.18
C LEU A 324 -15.84 22.17 -9.14
N LYS A 325 -17.01 21.61 -8.79
CA LYS A 325 -18.11 21.45 -9.76
C LYS A 325 -19.20 22.50 -9.73
N ASP A 326 -19.30 23.26 -8.66
CA ASP A 326 -20.24 24.37 -8.63
C ASP A 326 -19.84 25.48 -9.63
N ASP A 327 -18.61 25.39 -10.17
CA ASP A 327 -18.13 26.27 -11.24
C ASP A 327 -17.45 25.47 -12.37
N PRO A 328 -18.13 25.26 -13.52
CA PRO A 328 -17.56 24.55 -14.66
C PRO A 328 -16.23 25.15 -15.17
N GLY A 329 -16.04 26.46 -15.01
CA GLY A 329 -14.78 27.12 -15.40
C GLY A 329 -13.64 26.74 -14.46
N VAL A 330 -13.90 26.65 -13.16
CA VAL A 330 -12.90 26.18 -12.19
C VAL A 330 -12.57 24.69 -12.40
N ALA A 331 -13.57 23.85 -12.66
CA ALA A 331 -13.35 22.44 -12.98
C ALA A 331 -12.46 22.25 -14.23
N ALA A 332 -12.74 23.03 -15.30
CA ALA A 332 -11.93 23.04 -16.50
C ALA A 332 -10.49 23.52 -16.23
N ALA A 333 -10.31 24.55 -15.39
CA ALA A 333 -8.99 25.04 -14.99
C ALA A 333 -8.17 23.95 -14.27
N VAL A 334 -8.76 23.26 -13.30
CA VAL A 334 -8.09 22.18 -12.58
C VAL A 334 -7.73 21.02 -13.50
N LYS A 335 -8.62 20.61 -14.39
CA LYS A 335 -8.32 19.58 -15.39
C LYS A 335 -7.12 19.99 -16.27
N LEU A 336 -7.09 21.25 -16.68
CA LEU A 336 -6.00 21.79 -17.50
C LEU A 336 -4.67 21.84 -16.71
N ILE A 337 -4.69 22.25 -15.45
CA ILE A 337 -3.52 22.27 -14.56
C ILE A 337 -2.97 20.83 -14.44
N ARG A 338 -3.81 19.85 -14.12
CA ARG A 338 -3.38 18.45 -13.98
C ARG A 338 -2.73 17.89 -15.24
N SER A 339 -3.25 18.26 -16.42
CA SER A 339 -2.72 17.75 -17.69
C SER A 339 -1.47 18.49 -18.19
N ARG A 340 -1.20 19.71 -17.72
CA ARG A 340 -0.13 20.57 -18.30
C ARG A 340 0.88 21.12 -17.29
N ALA A 341 0.66 21.02 -15.98
CA ALA A 341 1.55 21.63 -14.98
C ALA A 341 2.98 21.06 -14.98
N HIS A 342 3.18 19.86 -15.54
CA HIS A 342 4.49 19.25 -15.78
C HIS A 342 5.31 19.93 -16.90
N ARG A 343 4.75 20.93 -17.58
CA ARG A 343 5.41 21.74 -18.61
C ARG A 343 5.47 23.20 -18.16
N PRO A 344 6.29 24.06 -18.80
CA PRO A 344 6.21 25.49 -18.60
C PRO A 344 4.79 26.01 -18.90
N PHE A 345 4.06 26.35 -17.85
CA PHE A 345 2.63 26.63 -17.89
C PHE A 345 2.25 27.54 -16.72
N GLY A 346 1.37 28.50 -16.94
CA GLY A 346 0.96 29.48 -15.94
C GLY A 346 -0.49 29.91 -16.07
N THR A 347 -0.91 30.85 -15.25
CA THR A 347 -2.30 31.33 -15.16
C THR A 347 -2.80 31.91 -16.49
N ASP A 348 -1.93 32.56 -17.27
CA ASP A 348 -2.34 33.21 -18.52
C ASP A 348 -2.81 32.18 -19.56
N GLN A 349 -2.11 31.06 -19.70
CA GLN A 349 -2.51 29.98 -20.61
C GLN A 349 -3.83 29.30 -20.14
N ILE A 350 -4.13 29.31 -18.83
CA ILE A 350 -5.40 28.81 -18.32
C ILE A 350 -6.54 29.76 -18.70
N VAL A 351 -6.32 31.04 -18.48
CA VAL A 351 -7.28 32.11 -18.82
C VAL A 351 -7.63 32.05 -20.31
N GLU A 352 -6.62 31.96 -21.16
CA GLU A 352 -6.77 31.84 -22.60
C GLU A 352 -7.56 30.60 -23.02
N ALA A 353 -7.20 29.45 -22.47
CA ALA A 353 -7.82 28.16 -22.79
C ALA A 353 -9.28 28.03 -22.33
N ILE A 354 -9.65 28.72 -21.24
CA ILE A 354 -11.00 28.63 -20.66
C ILE A 354 -11.91 29.77 -21.11
N GLY A 355 -11.33 30.91 -21.56
CA GLY A 355 -12.08 32.06 -22.01
C GLY A 355 -12.77 32.86 -20.88
N ILE A 356 -12.35 32.66 -19.63
CA ILE A 356 -12.87 33.42 -18.47
C ILE A 356 -11.86 34.52 -18.11
N PRO A 357 -12.28 35.79 -17.94
CA PRO A 357 -11.39 36.87 -17.53
C PRO A 357 -10.61 36.51 -16.23
N ARG A 358 -9.31 36.82 -16.21
CA ARG A 358 -8.39 36.46 -15.11
C ARG A 358 -8.94 36.75 -13.72
N ARG A 359 -9.43 37.98 -13.49
CA ARG A 359 -10.00 38.40 -12.19
C ARG A 359 -11.18 37.52 -11.78
N THR A 360 -12.02 37.17 -12.74
CA THR A 360 -13.20 36.31 -12.48
C THR A 360 -12.78 34.89 -12.17
N LEU A 361 -11.82 34.34 -12.93
CA LEU A 361 -11.29 33.02 -12.68
C LEU A 361 -10.62 32.93 -11.31
N GLU A 362 -9.72 33.85 -10.98
CA GLU A 362 -9.03 33.89 -9.68
C GLU A 362 -10.01 33.96 -8.50
N ARG A 363 -11.02 34.83 -8.56
CA ARG A 363 -12.05 34.95 -7.51
C ARG A 363 -12.84 33.64 -7.34
N ARG A 364 -13.30 33.04 -8.45
CA ARG A 364 -14.06 31.78 -8.44
C ARG A 364 -13.20 30.61 -7.99
N PHE A 365 -11.95 30.57 -8.47
CA PHE A 365 -11.01 29.52 -8.12
C PHE A 365 -10.67 29.55 -6.63
N LEU A 366 -10.40 30.73 -6.06
CA LEU A 366 -10.17 30.91 -4.63
C LEU A 366 -11.41 30.53 -3.80
N ALA A 367 -12.60 30.93 -4.22
CA ALA A 367 -13.86 30.58 -3.54
C ALA A 367 -14.12 29.07 -3.56
N SER A 368 -13.78 28.38 -4.66
CA SER A 368 -14.04 26.96 -4.85
C SER A 368 -12.94 26.05 -4.27
N THR A 369 -11.68 26.52 -4.19
CA THR A 369 -10.53 25.67 -3.84
C THR A 369 -9.82 26.12 -2.56
N GLY A 370 -10.14 27.30 -2.04
CA GLY A 370 -9.41 27.94 -0.96
C GLY A 370 -7.98 28.39 -1.33
N LYS A 371 -7.58 28.26 -2.61
CA LYS A 371 -6.24 28.57 -3.12
C LYS A 371 -6.33 29.42 -4.38
N THR A 372 -5.30 30.21 -4.63
CA THR A 372 -5.16 30.87 -5.93
C THR A 372 -4.78 29.85 -7.02
N VAL A 373 -5.04 30.19 -8.27
CA VAL A 373 -4.62 29.35 -9.42
C VAL A 373 -3.12 29.04 -9.37
N HIS A 374 -2.31 30.05 -9.02
CA HIS A 374 -0.86 29.93 -8.92
C HIS A 374 -0.44 28.95 -7.80
N GLU A 375 -1.01 29.08 -6.60
CA GLU A 375 -0.73 28.18 -5.49
C GLU A 375 -1.11 26.73 -5.84
N PHE A 376 -2.21 26.53 -6.53
CA PHE A 376 -2.65 25.20 -6.94
C PHE A 376 -1.68 24.55 -7.95
N ILE A 377 -1.15 25.35 -8.89
CA ILE A 377 -0.09 24.90 -9.82
C ILE A 377 1.19 24.52 -9.04
N ILE A 378 1.60 25.38 -8.10
CA ILE A 378 2.78 25.13 -7.26
C ILE A 378 2.62 23.83 -6.45
N ASP A 379 1.47 23.62 -5.81
CA ASP A 379 1.21 22.43 -5.02
C ASP A 379 1.24 21.15 -5.88
N PHE A 380 0.73 21.22 -7.11
CA PHE A 380 0.82 20.11 -8.05
C PHE A 380 2.28 19.81 -8.43
N ARG A 381 3.05 20.83 -8.77
CA ARG A 381 4.47 20.72 -9.12
C ARG A 381 5.31 20.20 -7.95
N LEU A 382 4.99 20.63 -6.73
CA LEU A 382 5.67 20.20 -5.52
C LEU A 382 5.45 18.68 -5.26
N ARG A 383 4.21 18.20 -5.40
CA ARG A 383 3.92 16.76 -5.30
C ARG A 383 4.71 15.96 -6.35
N LEU A 384 4.74 16.43 -7.60
CA LEU A 384 5.52 15.80 -8.66
C LEU A 384 7.02 15.80 -8.34
N ALA A 385 7.54 16.92 -7.84
CA ALA A 385 8.95 17.06 -7.44
C ALA A 385 9.33 16.08 -6.33
N LYS A 386 8.54 16.00 -5.26
CA LYS A 386 8.76 15.05 -4.17
C LYS A 386 8.81 13.60 -4.67
N ARG A 387 7.91 13.24 -5.59
CA ARG A 387 7.89 11.91 -6.20
C ARG A 387 9.16 11.62 -7.01
N LEU A 388 9.56 12.54 -7.90
CA LEU A 388 10.77 12.38 -8.72
C LEU A 388 12.03 12.31 -7.86
N LEU A 389 12.14 13.17 -6.84
CA LEU A 389 13.28 13.18 -5.93
C LEU A 389 13.44 11.89 -5.13
N ARG A 390 12.34 11.24 -4.76
CA ARG A 390 12.35 9.95 -4.05
C ARG A 390 12.63 8.75 -4.95
N ARG A 391 12.17 8.80 -6.21
CA ARG A 391 12.15 7.62 -7.09
C ARG A 391 13.22 7.62 -8.17
N THR A 392 13.93 8.73 -8.36
CA THR A 392 14.93 8.85 -9.42
C THR A 392 16.22 9.48 -8.91
N ARG A 393 17.33 9.13 -9.57
CA ARG A 393 18.63 9.78 -9.37
C ARG A 393 18.90 10.87 -10.41
N GLU A 394 17.89 11.32 -11.11
CA GLU A 394 18.04 12.36 -12.13
C GLU A 394 18.64 13.65 -11.58
N PRO A 395 19.45 14.36 -12.36
CA PRO A 395 19.96 15.67 -11.99
C PRO A 395 18.83 16.64 -11.63
N LEU A 396 19.04 17.54 -10.66
CA LEU A 396 18.02 18.49 -10.22
C LEU A 396 17.50 19.37 -11.36
N GLY A 397 18.32 19.67 -12.37
CA GLY A 397 17.91 20.40 -13.56
C GLY A 397 16.84 19.64 -14.37
N GLU A 398 16.97 18.32 -14.48
CA GLU A 398 16.00 17.47 -15.17
C GLU A 398 14.71 17.34 -14.37
N VAL A 399 14.82 17.14 -13.06
CA VAL A 399 13.65 17.15 -12.16
C VAL A 399 12.89 18.49 -12.27
N ALA A 400 13.59 19.62 -12.28
CA ALA A 400 13.01 20.95 -12.44
C ALA A 400 12.23 21.05 -13.78
N ARG A 401 12.83 20.57 -14.88
CA ARG A 401 12.22 20.56 -16.21
C ARG A 401 10.94 19.72 -16.25
N GLN A 402 10.97 18.53 -15.67
CA GLN A 402 9.80 17.63 -15.58
C GLN A 402 8.71 18.21 -14.67
N CYS A 403 9.06 19.06 -13.70
CA CYS A 403 8.11 19.79 -12.87
C CYS A 403 7.62 21.10 -13.51
N GLY A 404 7.95 21.37 -14.77
CA GLY A 404 7.46 22.53 -15.51
C GLY A 404 8.19 23.83 -15.17
N TYR A 405 9.43 23.77 -14.70
CA TYR A 405 10.29 24.95 -14.49
C TYR A 405 11.30 25.09 -15.61
N ALA A 406 11.33 26.27 -16.22
CA ALA A 406 12.34 26.60 -17.23
C ALA A 406 13.74 26.78 -16.64
N ALA A 407 13.85 27.30 -15.42
CA ALA A 407 15.09 27.49 -14.72
C ALA A 407 15.18 26.63 -13.43
N PRO A 408 16.25 25.84 -13.25
CA PRO A 408 16.45 25.05 -12.03
C PRO A 408 16.47 25.88 -10.74
N SER A 409 16.98 27.11 -10.81
CA SER A 409 17.00 28.04 -9.66
C SER A 409 15.61 28.40 -9.13
N ALA A 410 14.64 28.59 -10.03
CA ALA A 410 13.25 28.84 -9.64
C ALA A 410 12.60 27.64 -8.96
N PHE A 411 12.90 26.44 -9.44
CA PHE A 411 12.48 25.18 -8.82
C PHE A 411 13.07 25.01 -7.41
N ILE A 412 14.41 25.20 -7.26
CA ILE A 412 15.09 25.03 -5.97
C ILE A 412 14.52 26.01 -4.94
N ARG A 413 14.32 27.26 -5.32
CA ARG A 413 13.73 28.29 -4.45
C ARG A 413 12.31 27.90 -4.01
N MET A 414 11.43 27.60 -4.95
CA MET A 414 10.05 27.17 -4.67
C MET A 414 10.02 25.97 -3.72
N PHE A 415 10.84 24.97 -4.00
CA PHE A 415 10.88 23.76 -3.19
C PHE A 415 11.35 24.06 -1.75
N ALA A 416 12.42 24.85 -1.60
CA ALA A 416 12.94 25.22 -0.29
C ALA A 416 11.95 26.09 0.52
N GLU A 417 11.24 27.01 -0.14
CA GLU A 417 10.20 27.84 0.50
C GLU A 417 9.02 26.99 1.01
N ARG A 418 8.68 25.91 0.32
CA ARG A 418 7.52 25.06 0.67
C ARG A 418 7.87 23.92 1.63
N GLU A 419 9.05 23.34 1.54
CA GLU A 419 9.46 22.15 2.30
C GLU A 419 10.45 22.44 3.42
N GLY A 420 10.92 23.68 3.55
CA GLY A 420 11.90 24.07 4.56
C GLY A 420 13.31 23.54 4.31
N CYS A 421 13.53 22.78 3.23
CA CYS A 421 14.83 22.24 2.87
C CYS A 421 15.04 22.22 1.34
N ARG A 422 16.31 22.18 0.92
CA ARG A 422 16.64 22.12 -0.52
C ARG A 422 16.31 20.76 -1.12
N PRO A 423 15.99 20.66 -2.43
CA PRO A 423 15.65 19.40 -3.10
C PRO A 423 16.71 18.31 -2.96
N ASP A 424 18.00 18.68 -2.96
CA ASP A 424 19.10 17.75 -2.78
C ASP A 424 19.19 17.21 -1.35
N ALA A 425 18.91 18.04 -0.34
CA ALA A 425 18.79 17.61 1.04
C ALA A 425 17.55 16.70 1.24
N TYR A 426 16.42 17.07 0.63
CA TYR A 426 15.21 16.24 0.64
C TYR A 426 15.47 14.85 0.02
N ARG A 427 16.16 14.79 -1.12
CA ARG A 427 16.57 13.53 -1.77
C ARG A 427 17.46 12.68 -0.88
N ARG A 428 18.50 13.30 -0.24
CA ARG A 428 19.38 12.57 0.69
C ARG A 428 18.62 12.03 1.89
N ASN A 429 17.73 12.82 2.47
CA ASN A 429 16.93 12.40 3.62
C ASN A 429 15.89 11.31 3.23
N ALA A 430 15.34 11.39 2.01
CA ALA A 430 14.49 10.35 1.47
C ALA A 430 15.28 9.11 1.06
N GLY A 431 16.52 9.23 0.59
CA GLY A 431 17.44 8.16 0.22
C GLY A 431 18.35 7.68 1.34
N ALA A 432 18.41 8.36 2.48
CA ALA A 432 18.97 7.81 3.72
C ALA A 432 18.03 6.73 4.32
N PHE A 433 16.91 6.50 3.64
CA PHE A 433 15.93 5.45 3.89
C PHE A 433 15.83 4.43 2.71
N GLU A 434 16.78 4.45 1.74
CA GLU A 434 16.95 3.40 0.73
C GLU A 434 18.08 2.41 1.14
#